data_9991a2f5d120aafd9c1d7b365a5bbc25
#
_entry.id   9991a2f5d120aafd9c1d7b365a5bbc25
#
_cell.length_a   1.000
_cell.length_b   1.000
_cell.length_c   1.000
_cell.angle_alpha   90.00
_cell.angle_beta   90.00
_cell.angle_gamma   90.00
#
_symmetry.space_group_name_H-M   'P 1'
#
loop_
_entity.id
_entity.type
_entity.pdbx_description
1 polymer ?
#
loop_
_entity_poly.entity_id
_entity_poly.type
_entity_poly.pdbx_seq_one_letter_code
_entity_poly.pdbx_strand_id
1 'polypeptide(L)'
;SGHFMPVLGMIQVAVMAMFIRALALPVEYIPLAKGNSILYLFIEALYDIMIVVLTFVLYNWIGLLGAGVALTLSMIVDYVVAYIVIKAKYGYSISTEVLKYVAMQFPLGILAFLVTMVESRLLYWSMGLLLIMVSLAISLTILHKKTTLWEKLKKKILRR
;
A
#
# COMPACT_ATOMS: atom_id res chain seq x y z
N SER A 1 19.03 -24.97 -3.99
CA SER A 1 17.90 -24.08 -3.60
C SER A 1 17.14 -23.45 -4.76
N GLY A 2 17.19 -24.02 -5.98
CA GLY A 2 16.48 -23.46 -7.17
C GLY A 2 14.95 -23.45 -7.08
N HIS A 3 14.34 -24.16 -6.15
CA HIS A 3 12.88 -24.25 -5.99
C HIS A 3 12.23 -22.97 -5.42
N PHE A 4 12.99 -22.05 -4.85
CA PHE A 4 12.46 -20.79 -4.26
C PHE A 4 12.50 -19.59 -5.20
N MET A 5 13.14 -19.68 -6.36
CA MET A 5 13.21 -18.57 -7.34
C MET A 5 11.84 -18.03 -7.79
N PRO A 6 10.85 -18.89 -8.12
CA PRO A 6 9.52 -18.40 -8.53
C PRO A 6 8.79 -17.66 -7.41
N VAL A 7 8.99 -18.06 -6.15
CA VAL A 7 8.39 -17.42 -4.97
C VAL A 7 8.96 -16.02 -4.78
N LEU A 8 10.25 -15.81 -5.04
CA LEU A 8 10.87 -14.50 -4.91
C LEU A 8 10.23 -13.49 -5.85
N GLY A 9 10.06 -13.83 -7.13
CA GLY A 9 9.40 -12.96 -8.11
C GLY A 9 7.95 -12.62 -7.73
N MET A 10 7.19 -13.59 -7.23
CA MET A 10 5.84 -13.37 -6.72
C MET A 10 5.83 -12.35 -5.56
N ILE A 11 6.74 -12.51 -4.57
CA ILE A 11 6.83 -11.62 -3.41
C ILE A 11 7.22 -10.20 -3.84
N GLN A 12 8.18 -10.05 -4.76
CA GLN A 12 8.61 -8.76 -5.28
C GLN A 12 7.43 -7.97 -5.87
N VAL A 13 6.61 -8.63 -6.69
CA VAL A 13 5.42 -7.99 -7.29
C VAL A 13 4.35 -7.73 -6.22
N ALA A 14 4.14 -8.66 -5.28
CA ALA A 14 3.16 -8.51 -4.21
C ALA A 14 3.47 -7.34 -3.25
N VAL A 15 4.75 -6.99 -3.06
CA VAL A 15 5.13 -5.81 -2.26
C VAL A 15 4.57 -4.51 -2.86
N MET A 16 4.49 -4.40 -4.19
CA MET A 16 3.87 -3.24 -4.84
C MET A 16 2.37 -3.14 -4.52
N ALA A 17 1.69 -4.29 -4.37
CA ALA A 17 0.28 -4.32 -3.94
C ALA A 17 0.10 -3.69 -2.55
N MET A 18 0.99 -3.97 -1.61
CA MET A 18 0.92 -3.40 -0.26
C MET A 18 1.07 -1.87 -0.26
N PHE A 19 1.89 -1.32 -1.17
CA PHE A 19 2.01 0.12 -1.33
C PHE A 19 0.69 0.75 -1.82
N ILE A 20 0.03 0.11 -2.79
CA ILE A 20 -1.28 0.56 -3.30
C ILE A 20 -2.35 0.42 -2.21
N ARG A 21 -2.35 -0.67 -1.45
CA ARG A 21 -3.26 -0.89 -0.31
C ARG A 21 -3.16 0.23 0.74
N ALA A 22 -1.96 0.70 1.03
CA ALA A 22 -1.75 1.81 1.96
C ALA A 22 -2.44 3.12 1.51
N LEU A 23 -2.58 3.33 0.19
CA LEU A 23 -3.32 4.46 -0.39
C LEU A 23 -4.83 4.21 -0.42
N ALA A 24 -5.25 2.97 -0.64
CA ALA A 24 -6.65 2.57 -0.74
C ALA A 24 -7.38 2.63 0.60
N LEU A 25 -6.78 2.10 1.66
CA LEU A 25 -7.37 1.98 2.98
C LEU A 25 -8.08 3.24 3.50
N PRO A 26 -7.47 4.44 3.49
CA PRO A 26 -8.16 5.65 3.98
C PRO A 26 -9.43 5.98 3.19
N VAL A 27 -9.45 5.66 1.89
CA VAL A 27 -10.59 5.91 1.00
C VAL A 27 -11.70 4.91 1.26
N GLU A 28 -11.36 3.62 1.35
CA GLU A 28 -12.29 2.52 1.60
C GLU A 28 -13.01 2.64 2.95
N TYR A 29 -12.36 3.19 3.98
CA TYR A 29 -12.99 3.40 5.28
C TYR A 29 -13.93 4.62 5.36
N ILE A 30 -14.02 5.47 4.33
CA ILE A 30 -14.94 6.63 4.33
C ILE A 30 -16.41 6.21 4.49
N PRO A 31 -16.94 5.19 3.78
CA PRO A 31 -18.31 4.73 3.98
C PRO A 31 -18.58 4.28 5.42
N LEU A 32 -17.64 3.56 6.02
CA LEU A 32 -17.76 3.10 7.39
C LEU A 32 -17.79 4.29 8.37
N ALA A 33 -16.92 5.27 8.20
CA ALA A 33 -16.89 6.49 8.98
C ALA A 33 -18.17 7.35 8.83
N LYS A 34 -18.87 7.20 7.70
CA LYS A 34 -20.17 7.84 7.42
C LYS A 34 -21.37 7.00 7.88
N GLY A 35 -21.17 5.88 8.56
CA GLY A 35 -22.22 4.98 9.03
C GLY A 35 -22.83 4.07 7.96
N ASN A 36 -22.23 4.00 6.78
CA ASN A 36 -22.73 3.18 5.67
C ASN A 36 -21.94 1.87 5.54
N SER A 37 -22.12 0.99 6.51
CA SER A 37 -21.44 -0.32 6.57
C SER A 37 -21.79 -1.24 5.39
N ILE A 38 -23.00 -1.11 4.84
CA ILE A 38 -23.45 -1.93 3.69
C ILE A 38 -22.61 -1.60 2.46
N LEU A 39 -22.37 -0.32 2.18
CA LEU A 39 -21.54 0.09 1.06
C LEU A 39 -20.08 -0.36 1.23
N TYR A 40 -19.54 -0.26 2.46
CA TYR A 40 -18.23 -0.78 2.78
C TYR A 40 -18.11 -2.28 2.49
N LEU A 41 -19.06 -3.07 3.00
CA LEU A 41 -19.11 -4.52 2.77
C LEU A 41 -19.25 -4.88 1.28
N PHE A 42 -19.99 -4.08 0.52
CA PHE A 42 -20.14 -4.30 -0.91
C PHE A 42 -18.84 -4.09 -1.67
N ILE A 43 -18.08 -3.03 -1.34
CA ILE A 43 -16.76 -2.76 -1.95
C ILE A 43 -15.77 -3.87 -1.59
N GLU A 44 -15.69 -4.29 -0.32
CA GLU A 44 -14.82 -5.39 0.12
C GLU A 44 -15.18 -6.72 -0.55
N ALA A 45 -16.47 -7.08 -0.60
CA ALA A 45 -16.91 -8.31 -1.25
C ALA A 45 -16.56 -8.33 -2.76
N LEU A 46 -16.66 -7.19 -3.43
CA LEU A 46 -16.29 -7.07 -4.83
C LEU A 46 -14.78 -7.26 -5.03
N TYR A 47 -13.98 -6.70 -4.14
CA TYR A 47 -12.54 -6.92 -4.12
C TYR A 47 -12.19 -8.40 -3.90
N ASP A 48 -12.83 -9.05 -2.91
CA ASP A 48 -12.57 -10.45 -2.59
C ASP A 48 -12.89 -11.39 -3.77
N ILE A 49 -14.01 -11.16 -4.43
CA ILE A 49 -14.37 -11.92 -5.64
C ILE A 49 -13.33 -11.69 -6.73
N MET A 50 -12.95 -10.44 -6.95
CA MET A 50 -12.03 -10.08 -8.02
C MET A 50 -10.63 -10.66 -7.80
N ILE A 51 -10.09 -10.63 -6.58
CA ILE A 51 -8.77 -11.21 -6.29
C ILE A 51 -8.76 -12.72 -6.51
N VAL A 52 -9.83 -13.42 -6.11
CA VAL A 52 -9.95 -14.88 -6.33
C VAL A 52 -9.97 -15.19 -7.82
N VAL A 53 -10.81 -14.50 -8.60
CA VAL A 53 -10.93 -14.72 -10.04
C VAL A 53 -9.61 -14.41 -10.76
N LEU A 54 -9.01 -13.25 -10.48
CA LEU A 54 -7.73 -12.85 -11.11
C LEU A 54 -6.60 -13.81 -10.73
N THR A 55 -6.55 -14.24 -9.46
CA THR A 55 -5.52 -15.19 -9.02
C THR A 55 -5.68 -16.51 -9.77
N PHE A 56 -6.90 -17.04 -9.89
CA PHE A 56 -7.14 -18.28 -10.61
C PHE A 56 -6.73 -18.16 -12.09
N VAL A 57 -7.12 -17.09 -12.77
CA VAL A 57 -6.84 -16.89 -14.20
C VAL A 57 -5.33 -16.71 -14.42
N LEU A 58 -4.69 -15.79 -13.68
CA LEU A 58 -3.28 -15.46 -13.90
C LEU A 58 -2.34 -16.55 -13.39
N TYR A 59 -2.73 -17.28 -12.35
CA TYR A 59 -1.97 -18.45 -11.91
C TYR A 59 -1.93 -19.54 -12.99
N ASN A 60 -3.04 -19.79 -13.68
CA ASN A 60 -3.09 -20.77 -14.78
C ASN A 60 -2.26 -20.33 -16.01
N TRP A 61 -2.06 -19.00 -16.21
CA TRP A 61 -1.31 -18.49 -17.37
C TRP A 61 0.20 -18.38 -17.09
N ILE A 62 0.58 -17.85 -15.95
CA ILE A 62 1.97 -17.45 -15.64
C ILE A 62 2.48 -18.13 -14.36
N GLY A 63 1.72 -19.07 -13.80
CA GLY A 63 2.09 -19.79 -12.58
C GLY A 63 2.13 -18.88 -11.35
N LEU A 64 3.09 -19.13 -10.47
CA LEU A 64 3.17 -18.46 -9.17
C LEU A 64 3.37 -16.94 -9.27
N LEU A 65 4.11 -16.47 -10.29
CA LEU A 65 4.26 -15.05 -10.58
C LEU A 65 2.90 -14.40 -10.86
N GLY A 66 1.99 -15.13 -11.53
CA GLY A 66 0.63 -14.70 -11.81
C GLY A 66 -0.19 -14.37 -10.56
N ALA A 67 0.03 -15.09 -9.47
CA ALA A 67 -0.62 -14.77 -8.20
C ALA A 67 -0.17 -13.41 -7.63
N GLY A 68 1.13 -13.08 -7.73
CA GLY A 68 1.64 -11.76 -7.34
C GLY A 68 1.09 -10.62 -8.21
N VAL A 69 1.02 -10.84 -9.53
CA VAL A 69 0.44 -9.90 -10.48
C VAL A 69 -1.07 -9.72 -10.22
N ALA A 70 -1.79 -10.81 -9.96
CA ALA A 70 -3.22 -10.77 -9.61
C ALA A 70 -3.47 -9.89 -8.39
N LEU A 71 -2.68 -10.06 -7.34
CA LEU A 71 -2.79 -9.25 -6.13
C LEU A 71 -2.59 -7.76 -6.44
N THR A 72 -1.56 -7.41 -7.21
CA THR A 72 -1.27 -6.01 -7.55
C THR A 72 -2.36 -5.39 -8.42
N LEU A 73 -2.83 -6.11 -9.43
CA LEU A 73 -3.93 -5.66 -10.29
C LEU A 73 -5.23 -5.51 -9.52
N SER A 74 -5.56 -6.46 -8.64
CA SER A 74 -6.74 -6.38 -7.79
C SER A 74 -6.73 -5.13 -6.92
N MET A 75 -5.59 -4.79 -6.32
CA MET A 75 -5.46 -3.58 -5.50
C MET A 75 -5.61 -2.29 -6.30
N ILE A 76 -5.11 -2.26 -7.55
CA ILE A 76 -5.28 -1.09 -8.43
C ILE A 76 -6.76 -0.90 -8.77
N VAL A 77 -7.43 -1.96 -9.20
CA VAL A 77 -8.84 -1.90 -9.60
C VAL A 77 -9.71 -1.56 -8.40
N ASP A 78 -9.46 -2.18 -7.25
CA ASP A 78 -10.17 -1.90 -6.01
C ASP A 78 -10.06 -0.42 -5.61
N TYR A 79 -8.86 0.14 -5.60
CA TYR A 79 -8.64 1.56 -5.34
C TYR A 79 -9.42 2.46 -6.30
N VAL A 80 -9.40 2.15 -7.61
CA VAL A 80 -10.11 2.93 -8.63
C VAL A 80 -11.62 2.84 -8.43
N VAL A 81 -12.15 1.64 -8.19
CA VAL A 81 -13.59 1.41 -7.95
C VAL A 81 -14.03 2.11 -6.67
N ALA A 82 -13.32 1.90 -5.57
CA ALA A 82 -13.60 2.56 -4.30
C ALA A 82 -13.60 4.09 -4.46
N TYR A 83 -12.57 4.65 -5.12
CA TYR A 83 -12.48 6.08 -5.36
C TYR A 83 -13.67 6.63 -6.18
N ILE A 84 -14.05 5.95 -7.28
CA ILE A 84 -15.17 6.36 -8.14
C ILE A 84 -16.48 6.35 -7.34
N VAL A 85 -16.76 5.26 -6.62
CA VAL A 85 -17.99 5.09 -5.83
C VAL A 85 -18.07 6.14 -4.72
N ILE A 86 -16.98 6.37 -4.00
CA ILE A 86 -16.94 7.29 -2.87
C ILE A 86 -16.98 8.74 -3.36
N LYS A 87 -16.33 9.05 -4.48
CA LYS A 87 -16.44 10.36 -5.12
C LYS A 87 -17.87 10.65 -5.56
N ALA A 88 -18.53 9.69 -6.21
CA ALA A 88 -19.90 9.82 -6.71
C ALA A 88 -20.90 10.00 -5.55
N LYS A 89 -20.74 9.23 -4.46
CA LYS A 89 -21.71 9.23 -3.35
C LYS A 89 -21.47 10.32 -2.32
N TYR A 90 -20.22 10.66 -2.03
CA TYR A 90 -19.87 11.58 -0.94
C TYR A 90 -19.18 12.87 -1.42
N GLY A 91 -19.00 13.06 -2.74
CA GLY A 91 -18.27 14.20 -3.29
C GLY A 91 -16.80 14.25 -2.87
N TYR A 92 -16.23 13.11 -2.49
CA TYR A 92 -14.85 13.04 -2.00
C TYR A 92 -13.86 13.42 -3.10
N SER A 93 -12.90 14.26 -2.74
CA SER A 93 -11.72 14.55 -3.57
C SER A 93 -10.45 14.37 -2.75
N ILE A 94 -9.42 13.83 -3.39
CA ILE A 94 -8.11 13.69 -2.76
C ILE A 94 -7.55 15.09 -2.52
N SER A 95 -7.18 15.41 -1.28
CA SER A 95 -6.60 16.72 -0.99
C SER A 95 -5.21 16.84 -1.62
N THR A 96 -4.85 18.06 -2.03
CA THR A 96 -3.54 18.36 -2.62
C THR A 96 -2.38 17.96 -1.68
N GLU A 97 -2.62 17.99 -0.37
CA GLU A 97 -1.63 17.55 0.62
C GLU A 97 -1.38 16.04 0.58
N VAL A 98 -2.44 15.23 0.46
CA VAL A 98 -2.31 13.78 0.31
C VAL A 98 -1.56 13.47 -0.98
N LEU A 99 -1.88 14.17 -2.08
CA LEU A 99 -1.18 14.00 -3.34
C LEU A 99 0.33 14.29 -3.23
N LYS A 100 0.70 15.34 -2.48
CA LYS A 100 2.12 15.65 -2.22
C LYS A 100 2.83 14.52 -1.44
N TYR A 101 2.17 13.95 -0.43
CA TYR A 101 2.75 12.82 0.32
C TYR A 101 2.89 11.56 -0.52
N VAL A 102 1.89 11.28 -1.35
CA VAL A 102 1.97 10.18 -2.32
C VAL A 102 3.13 10.40 -3.29
N ALA A 103 3.27 11.61 -3.85
CA ALA A 103 4.34 11.95 -4.76
C ALA A 103 5.74 11.87 -4.11
N MET A 104 5.86 12.07 -2.81
CA MET A 104 7.12 11.87 -2.07
C MET A 104 7.41 10.39 -1.79
N GLN A 105 6.39 9.60 -1.47
CA GLN A 105 6.54 8.19 -1.10
C GLN A 105 6.62 7.25 -2.31
N PHE A 106 5.96 7.59 -3.42
CA PHE A 106 5.91 6.76 -4.61
C PHE A 106 7.29 6.46 -5.21
N PRO A 107 8.21 7.44 -5.38
CA PRO A 107 9.57 7.17 -5.83
C PRO A 107 10.34 6.25 -4.88
N LEU A 108 10.14 6.38 -3.57
CA LEU A 108 10.77 5.50 -2.58
C LEU A 108 10.26 4.06 -2.70
N GLY A 109 8.98 3.87 -2.97
CA GLY A 109 8.39 2.55 -3.26
C GLY A 109 9.00 1.91 -4.51
N ILE A 110 9.16 2.68 -5.60
CA ILE A 110 9.81 2.21 -6.82
C ILE A 110 11.28 1.86 -6.56
N LEU A 111 12.02 2.71 -5.85
CA LEU A 111 13.41 2.45 -5.49
C LEU A 111 13.53 1.20 -4.62
N ALA A 112 12.64 1.01 -3.65
CA ALA A 112 12.61 -0.18 -2.82
C ALA A 112 12.39 -1.44 -3.67
N PHE A 113 11.48 -1.38 -4.65
CA PHE A 113 11.26 -2.47 -5.59
C PHE A 113 12.52 -2.77 -6.42
N LEU A 114 13.16 -1.74 -6.99
CA LEU A 114 14.38 -1.91 -7.78
C LEU A 114 15.53 -2.50 -6.96
N VAL A 115 15.66 -2.13 -5.70
CA VAL A 115 16.67 -2.70 -4.79
C VAL A 115 16.47 -4.20 -4.58
N THR A 116 15.23 -4.70 -4.64
CA THR A 116 15.00 -6.16 -4.54
C THR A 116 15.54 -6.96 -5.73
N MET A 117 15.85 -6.28 -6.85
CA MET A 117 16.43 -6.90 -8.05
C MET A 117 17.97 -6.89 -8.06
N VAL A 118 18.60 -6.27 -7.06
CA VAL A 118 20.07 -6.17 -6.97
C VAL A 118 20.64 -7.51 -6.49
N GLU A 119 21.54 -8.11 -7.27
CA GLU A 119 22.18 -9.40 -6.95
C GLU A 119 23.22 -9.30 -5.83
N SER A 120 23.86 -8.15 -5.68
CA SER A 120 24.88 -7.95 -4.66
C SER A 120 24.27 -7.85 -3.26
N ARG A 121 24.55 -8.85 -2.43
CA ARG A 121 24.01 -8.94 -1.05
C ARG A 121 24.36 -7.71 -0.20
N LEU A 122 25.53 -7.15 -0.36
CA LEU A 122 25.98 -5.99 0.41
C LEU A 122 25.23 -4.73 -0.03
N LEU A 123 25.06 -4.53 -1.34
CA LEU A 123 24.28 -3.41 -1.89
C LEU A 123 22.80 -3.53 -1.53
N TYR A 124 22.22 -4.71 -1.60
CA TYR A 124 20.83 -4.99 -1.20
C TYR A 124 20.57 -4.54 0.24
N TRP A 125 21.39 -4.98 1.20
CA TRP A 125 21.20 -4.63 2.60
C TRP A 125 21.47 -3.16 2.90
N SER A 126 22.54 -2.57 2.35
CA SER A 126 22.89 -1.17 2.59
C SER A 126 21.85 -0.21 2.01
N MET A 127 21.43 -0.41 0.76
CA MET A 127 20.41 0.40 0.11
C MET A 127 19.03 0.22 0.75
N GLY A 128 18.66 -1.03 1.09
CA GLY A 128 17.41 -1.33 1.77
C GLY A 128 17.31 -0.62 3.12
N LEU A 129 18.36 -0.68 3.93
CA LEU A 129 18.42 -0.01 5.23
C LEU A 129 18.37 1.52 5.10
N LEU A 130 19.07 2.08 4.10
CA LEU A 130 19.02 3.50 3.81
C LEU A 130 17.62 3.96 3.40
N LEU A 131 16.93 3.21 2.54
CA LEU A 131 15.55 3.52 2.12
C LEU A 131 14.57 3.45 3.29
N ILE A 132 14.72 2.47 4.19
CA ILE A 132 13.91 2.38 5.42
C ILE A 132 14.13 3.62 6.29
N MET A 133 15.38 4.03 6.51
CA MET A 133 15.70 5.22 7.31
C MET A 133 15.11 6.49 6.71
N VAL A 134 15.24 6.69 5.39
CA VAL A 134 14.68 7.85 4.67
C VAL A 134 13.16 7.86 4.76
N SER A 135 12.50 6.72 4.48
CA SER A 135 11.03 6.60 4.57
C SER A 135 10.53 6.86 5.97
N LEU A 136 11.21 6.34 6.98
CA LEU A 136 10.89 6.55 8.39
C LEU A 136 11.04 8.03 8.78
N ALA A 137 12.12 8.69 8.37
CA ALA A 137 12.35 10.11 8.63
C ALA A 137 11.26 10.98 8.00
N ILE A 138 10.88 10.71 6.74
CA ILE A 138 9.79 11.42 6.06
C ILE A 138 8.47 11.20 6.80
N SER A 139 8.14 9.95 7.14
CA SER A 139 6.89 9.61 7.84
C SER A 139 6.80 10.27 9.21
N LEU A 140 7.89 10.26 9.98
CA LEU A 140 7.95 10.93 11.29
C LEU A 140 7.82 12.44 11.16
N THR A 141 8.42 13.05 10.14
CA THR A 141 8.33 14.50 9.89
C THR A 141 6.90 14.90 9.55
N ILE A 142 6.22 14.11 8.70
CA ILE A 142 4.81 14.32 8.35
C ILE A 142 3.92 14.17 9.58
N LEU A 143 4.13 13.11 10.36
CA LEU A 143 3.38 12.85 11.58
C LEU A 143 3.57 13.97 12.60
N HIS A 144 4.79 14.45 12.78
CA HIS A 144 5.10 15.55 13.70
C HIS A 144 4.41 16.86 13.29
N LYS A 145 4.36 17.17 11.98
CA LYS A 145 3.67 18.37 11.47
C LYS A 145 2.15 18.31 11.60
N LYS A 146 1.56 17.12 11.53
CA LYS A 146 0.09 16.96 11.49
C LYS A 146 -0.56 16.57 12.81
N THR A 147 0.20 16.10 13.77
CA THR A 147 -0.37 15.62 15.03
C THR A 147 0.31 16.25 16.23
N THR A 148 -0.50 16.71 17.18
CA THR A 148 -0.05 17.08 18.54
C THR A 148 0.31 15.85 19.39
N LEU A 149 0.45 14.66 18.77
CA LEU A 149 0.80 13.41 19.45
C LEU A 149 2.13 13.52 20.18
N TRP A 150 3.10 14.23 19.59
CA TRP A 150 4.40 14.45 20.22
C TRP A 150 4.29 15.23 21.53
N GLU A 151 3.44 16.27 21.56
CA GLU A 151 3.18 17.02 22.80
C GLU A 151 2.44 16.18 23.84
N LYS A 152 1.48 15.34 23.40
CA LYS A 152 0.77 14.41 24.27
C LYS A 152 1.68 13.33 24.84
N LEU A 153 2.57 12.77 24.03
CA LEU A 153 3.58 11.80 24.46
C LEU A 153 4.58 12.44 25.44
N LYS A 154 5.08 13.63 25.12
CA LYS A 154 5.99 14.38 25.97
C LYS A 154 5.36 14.70 27.34
N LYS A 155 4.08 15.12 27.36
CA LYS A 155 3.32 15.33 28.58
C LYS A 155 3.11 14.04 29.39
N LYS A 156 2.96 12.89 28.71
CA LYS A 156 2.76 11.59 29.38
C LYS A 156 4.06 11.03 29.98
N ILE A 157 5.20 11.28 29.31
CA ILE A 157 6.53 10.87 29.79
C ILE A 157 7.00 11.76 30.95
N LEU A 158 6.75 13.07 30.87
CA LEU A 158 7.11 14.04 31.91
C LEU A 158 6.18 13.99 33.17
N ARG A 159 5.05 13.27 33.11
CA ARG A 159 4.14 13.05 34.26
C ARG A 159 4.43 11.74 35.00
N ARG A 160 5.45 11.00 34.62
CA ARG A 160 6.00 9.86 35.38
C ARG A 160 7.30 10.23 36.05
#